data_275ee5cf3be6c4bbd65bd949fdd2cdf7
#
_entry.id   275ee5cf3be6c4bbd65bd949fdd2cdf7
#
_cell.length_a   1.000
_cell.length_b   1.000
_cell.length_c   1.000
_cell.angle_alpha   90.00
_cell.angle_beta   90.00
_cell.angle_gamma   90.00
#
_symmetry.space_group_name_H-M   'P 1'
#
loop_
_entity.id
_entity.type
_entity.pdbx_description
1 polymer ?
#
loop_
_entity_poly.entity_id
_entity_poly.type
_entity_poly.pdbx_seq_one_letter_code
_entity_poly.pdbx_strand_id
1 'polypeptide(L)'
;MNLCHNFLIGGLAAMMTMGSAMATEHNDLTGYREGAKVIQVKPTRNQIDAISGIVYSQITTARETRPLHMSLLVPRTDAPKPAIIYFPGGGFTSANHDKYIQMRMALAEAGFVVAAAEYRVVPDTFPAPVNDGKAAVRYLRQHAETYGIDPARIGVLGDSAGGWLVQMLGTXQGETAFDRGDFTDKSSDVQAVATLYGISDLLNIGEGYAXEIQKVHQSPAVTEALLVHGPAFREFAGASIMDDTAKA
;
A
#
# COMPACT_ATOMS: atom_id res chain seq x y z
N MET A 1 -71.26 22.20 -23.27
CA MET A 1 -70.86 21.54 -24.48
C MET A 1 -69.81 22.38 -25.17
N ASN A 2 -68.61 22.26 -24.84
CA ASN A 2 -67.43 22.72 -25.56
C ASN A 2 -66.21 22.51 -24.61
N LEU A 3 -65.72 21.35 -24.66
CA LEU A 3 -64.42 21.01 -24.03
C LEU A 3 -63.58 20.28 -25.08
N CYS A 4 -62.81 21.04 -25.83
CA CYS A 4 -61.77 20.47 -26.67
C CYS A 4 -61.04 21.56 -27.43
N HIS A 5 -60.23 22.38 -26.76
CA HIS A 5 -59.30 23.28 -27.49
C HIS A 5 -58.32 23.91 -26.49
N ASN A 6 -57.52 23.14 -25.85
CA ASN A 6 -56.37 23.74 -25.11
C ASN A 6 -55.30 22.74 -24.79
N PHE A 7 -54.83 21.97 -25.77
CA PHE A 7 -53.73 21.04 -25.50
C PHE A 7 -52.70 20.95 -26.62
N LEU A 8 -52.40 22.07 -27.28
CA LEU A 8 -51.42 21.99 -28.38
C LEU A 8 -50.46 23.18 -28.46
N ILE A 9 -50.25 23.91 -27.36
CA ILE A 9 -49.28 25.02 -27.39
C ILE A 9 -48.15 24.84 -26.39
N GLY A 10 -48.19 23.79 -25.57
CA GLY A 10 -47.16 23.58 -24.56
C GLY A 10 -45.93 22.77 -24.99
N GLY A 11 -45.96 22.17 -26.18
CA GLY A 11 -44.89 21.24 -26.58
C GLY A 11 -43.76 21.82 -27.43
N LEU A 12 -43.95 23.03 -27.96
CA LEU A 12 -42.95 23.61 -28.86
C LEU A 12 -41.98 24.58 -28.16
N ALA A 13 -42.36 25.05 -26.98
CA ALA A 13 -41.52 26.02 -26.26
C ALA A 13 -40.41 25.36 -25.44
N ALA A 14 -40.54 24.06 -25.14
CA ALA A 14 -39.53 23.37 -24.32
C ALA A 14 -38.33 22.84 -25.13
N MET A 15 -38.46 22.79 -26.46
CA MET A 15 -37.34 22.31 -27.30
C MET A 15 -36.38 23.40 -27.76
N MET A 16 -36.76 24.66 -27.61
CA MET A 16 -35.89 25.76 -28.04
C MET A 16 -34.94 26.28 -26.94
N THR A 17 -35.14 25.84 -25.71
CA THR A 17 -34.28 26.34 -24.63
C THR A 17 -33.08 25.45 -24.35
N MET A 18 -33.03 24.22 -24.91
CA MET A 18 -31.87 23.35 -24.74
C MET A 18 -30.72 23.65 -25.71
N GLY A 19 -31.00 24.37 -26.78
CA GLY A 19 -29.96 24.73 -27.74
C GLY A 19 -29.14 25.94 -27.35
N SER A 20 -29.70 26.80 -26.49
CA SER A 20 -28.98 28.03 -26.08
C SER A 20 -28.07 27.84 -24.88
N ALA A 21 -28.32 26.83 -24.07
CA ALA A 21 -27.50 26.59 -22.86
C ALA A 21 -26.15 25.98 -23.18
N MET A 22 -26.05 25.30 -24.33
CA MET A 22 -24.76 24.66 -24.70
C MET A 22 -23.77 25.63 -25.36
N ALA A 23 -24.26 26.76 -25.84
CA ALA A 23 -23.40 27.71 -26.56
C ALA A 23 -22.68 28.70 -25.63
N THR A 24 -23.12 28.81 -24.37
CA THR A 24 -22.55 29.76 -23.43
C THR A 24 -21.49 29.14 -22.50
N GLU A 25 -21.42 27.82 -22.44
CA GLU A 25 -20.47 27.14 -21.52
C GLU A 25 -19.01 27.30 -21.93
N HIS A 26 -18.72 27.56 -23.20
CA HIS A 26 -17.34 27.65 -23.67
C HIS A 26 -16.65 28.97 -23.32
N ASN A 27 -17.42 30.04 -23.16
CA ASN A 27 -16.84 31.34 -22.91
C ASN A 27 -16.36 31.53 -21.48
N ASP A 28 -16.83 30.68 -20.58
CA ASP A 28 -16.45 30.76 -19.16
C ASP A 28 -15.23 29.92 -18.83
N LEU A 29 -14.68 29.21 -19.80
CA LEU A 29 -13.48 28.40 -19.55
C LEU A 29 -12.25 29.32 -19.40
N THR A 30 -11.54 29.15 -18.32
CA THR A 30 -10.29 29.90 -18.10
C THR A 30 -9.33 29.66 -19.27
N GLY A 31 -8.89 30.75 -19.89
CA GLY A 31 -7.98 30.63 -21.01
C GLY A 31 -8.63 30.41 -22.37
N TYR A 32 -9.97 30.32 -22.41
CA TYR A 32 -10.63 30.19 -23.70
C TYR A 32 -10.39 31.43 -24.58
N ARG A 33 -10.13 31.19 -25.84
CA ARG A 33 -10.01 32.27 -26.84
C ARG A 33 -11.00 31.99 -27.98
N GLU A 34 -11.61 33.04 -28.49
CA GLU A 34 -12.53 32.92 -29.59
C GLU A 34 -11.82 32.23 -30.78
N GLY A 35 -12.50 31.26 -31.36
CA GLY A 35 -11.98 30.48 -32.46
C GLY A 35 -11.13 29.28 -32.05
N ALA A 36 -10.92 29.06 -30.73
CA ALA A 36 -10.21 27.89 -30.27
C ALA A 36 -11.03 26.63 -30.57
N LYS A 37 -10.36 25.60 -31.03
CA LYS A 37 -11.01 24.31 -31.30
C LYS A 37 -11.13 23.52 -30.00
N VAL A 38 -12.36 23.25 -29.61
CA VAL A 38 -12.61 22.42 -28.42
C VAL A 38 -12.62 20.94 -28.84
N ILE A 39 -11.74 20.18 -28.24
CA ILE A 39 -11.65 18.73 -28.49
C ILE A 39 -12.34 18.01 -27.34
N GLN A 40 -13.36 17.25 -27.67
CA GLN A 40 -14.06 16.42 -26.67
C GLN A 40 -13.25 15.15 -26.45
N VAL A 41 -12.81 14.95 -25.22
CA VAL A 41 -12.05 13.75 -24.85
C VAL A 41 -12.93 12.91 -23.93
N LYS A 42 -13.14 11.65 -24.31
CA LYS A 42 -13.87 10.72 -23.46
C LYS A 42 -12.83 9.84 -22.76
N PRO A 43 -12.66 9.99 -21.45
CA PRO A 43 -11.70 9.16 -20.74
C PRO A 43 -12.09 7.68 -20.83
N THR A 44 -11.13 6.82 -21.09
CA THR A 44 -11.33 5.36 -21.12
C THR A 44 -10.80 4.67 -19.87
N ARG A 45 -10.06 5.39 -19.04
CA ARG A 45 -9.51 4.88 -17.78
C ARG A 45 -9.66 5.95 -16.71
N ASN A 46 -9.76 5.49 -15.46
CA ASN A 46 -9.68 6.41 -14.33
C ASN A 46 -8.28 6.99 -14.25
N GLN A 47 -8.21 8.25 -13.91
CA GLN A 47 -6.95 8.91 -13.64
C GLN A 47 -6.41 8.39 -12.30
N ILE A 48 -5.11 8.15 -12.25
CA ILE A 48 -4.45 7.66 -11.04
C ILE A 48 -3.42 8.69 -10.63
N ASP A 49 -3.49 9.15 -9.38
CA ASP A 49 -2.49 10.07 -8.82
C ASP A 49 -1.40 9.27 -8.13
N ALA A 50 -0.15 9.68 -8.33
CA ALA A 50 0.99 9.14 -7.61
C ALA A 50 1.41 10.15 -6.55
N ILE A 51 1.47 9.71 -5.31
CA ILE A 51 1.88 10.54 -4.17
C ILE A 51 3.13 9.92 -3.57
N SER A 52 4.23 10.65 -3.61
CA SER A 52 5.54 10.16 -3.17
C SER A 52 5.96 10.80 -1.85
N GLY A 53 6.88 10.16 -1.15
CA GLY A 53 7.56 10.76 -0.02
C GLY A 53 6.70 10.90 1.23
N ILE A 54 5.65 10.10 1.36
CA ILE A 54 4.83 10.13 2.58
C ILE A 54 5.64 9.51 3.71
N VAL A 55 5.77 10.22 4.82
CA VAL A 55 6.40 9.69 6.03
C VAL A 55 5.30 9.04 6.86
N TYR A 56 5.29 7.70 6.94
CA TYR A 56 4.25 7.01 7.69
C TYR A 56 4.67 6.72 9.14
N SER A 57 5.97 6.78 9.42
CA SER A 57 6.49 6.53 10.76
C SER A 57 7.83 7.23 10.90
N GLN A 58 8.18 7.58 12.12
CA GLN A 58 9.47 8.18 12.42
C GLN A 58 10.11 7.43 13.57
N ILE A 59 11.30 6.89 13.33
CA ILE A 59 12.03 6.10 14.30
C ILE A 59 13.03 7.03 14.98
N THR A 60 12.91 7.16 16.30
CA THR A 60 13.81 8.01 17.07
C THR A 60 14.59 7.14 18.05
N THR A 61 15.91 7.24 17.99
CA THR A 61 16.81 6.59 18.93
C THR A 61 17.66 7.67 19.62
N ALA A 62 18.50 7.25 20.52
CA ALA A 62 19.42 8.18 21.18
C ALA A 62 20.42 8.83 20.20
N ARG A 63 20.56 8.28 19.01
CA ARG A 63 21.59 8.71 18.06
C ARG A 63 21.06 9.21 16.72
N GLU A 64 19.79 8.96 16.42
CA GLU A 64 19.25 9.37 15.13
C GLU A 64 17.74 9.46 15.16
N THR A 65 17.21 10.23 14.25
CA THR A 65 15.79 10.22 13.92
C THR A 65 15.71 9.95 12.42
N ARG A 66 14.93 8.94 12.06
CA ARG A 66 14.88 8.45 10.70
C ARG A 66 13.44 8.23 10.27
N PRO A 67 13.01 8.81 9.14
CA PRO A 67 11.65 8.57 8.64
C PRO A 67 11.57 7.25 7.90
N LEU A 68 10.37 6.65 7.92
CA LEU A 68 10.02 5.54 7.05
C LEU A 68 8.96 6.04 6.07
N HIS A 69 9.15 5.73 4.80
CA HIS A 69 8.35 6.29 3.72
C HIS A 69 7.43 5.27 3.07
N MET A 70 6.35 5.79 2.52
CA MET A 70 5.54 5.05 1.56
C MET A 70 5.16 5.96 0.40
N SER A 71 4.79 5.36 -0.72
CA SER A 71 4.20 6.05 -1.85
C SER A 71 2.84 5.45 -2.15
N LEU A 72 1.94 6.25 -2.69
CA LEU A 72 0.58 5.81 -2.99
C LEU A 72 0.26 6.01 -4.47
N LEU A 73 -0.54 5.08 -5.00
CA LEU A 73 -1.25 5.25 -6.26
C LEU A 73 -2.73 5.31 -5.91
N VAL A 74 -3.38 6.43 -6.22
CA VAL A 74 -4.76 6.68 -5.80
C VAL A 74 -5.64 6.90 -7.03
N PRO A 75 -6.53 5.96 -7.35
CA PRO A 75 -7.49 6.18 -8.44
C PRO A 75 -8.46 7.31 -8.08
N ARG A 76 -8.73 8.20 -9.05
CA ARG A 76 -9.68 9.30 -8.87
C ARG A 76 -11.10 8.79 -9.11
N THR A 77 -11.66 8.18 -8.08
CA THR A 77 -13.05 7.75 -8.06
C THR A 77 -13.68 8.21 -6.76
N ASP A 78 -14.99 8.39 -6.75
CA ASP A 78 -15.65 9.01 -5.59
C ASP A 78 -15.86 8.04 -4.43
N ALA A 79 -16.16 6.78 -4.73
CA ALA A 79 -16.47 5.81 -3.68
C ALA A 79 -15.22 5.45 -2.88
N PRO A 80 -15.34 5.22 -1.57
CA PRO A 80 -14.21 4.70 -0.80
C PRO A 80 -13.73 3.37 -1.36
N LYS A 81 -12.42 3.22 -1.46
CA LYS A 81 -11.76 2.11 -2.17
C LYS A 81 -11.03 1.20 -1.20
N PRO A 82 -10.98 -0.09 -1.48
CA PRO A 82 -10.08 -0.94 -0.71
C PRO A 82 -8.63 -0.53 -0.97
N ALA A 83 -7.77 -0.76 0.02
CA ALA A 83 -6.35 -0.46 -0.10
C ALA A 83 -5.53 -1.72 -0.02
N ILE A 84 -4.40 -1.71 -0.70
CA ILE A 84 -3.38 -2.76 -0.61
C ILE A 84 -2.06 -2.07 -0.27
N ILE A 85 -1.36 -2.59 0.76
CA ILE A 85 0.00 -2.13 1.03
C ILE A 85 0.96 -3.19 0.51
N TYR A 86 1.82 -2.78 -0.41
CA TYR A 86 2.88 -3.62 -0.92
C TYR A 86 4.14 -3.43 -0.06
N PHE A 87 4.67 -4.53 0.46
CA PHE A 87 5.94 -4.57 1.19
C PHE A 87 6.95 -5.33 0.35
N PRO A 88 8.06 -4.69 -0.07
CA PRO A 88 8.99 -5.32 -1.00
C PRO A 88 9.90 -6.34 -0.34
N GLY A 89 10.31 -7.33 -1.12
CA GLY A 89 11.38 -8.22 -0.74
C GLY A 89 12.74 -7.53 -0.84
N GLY A 90 13.77 -8.20 -0.38
CA GLY A 90 15.13 -7.67 -0.37
C GLY A 90 16.01 -8.39 0.63
N GLY A 91 15.64 -9.61 1.01
CA GLY A 91 16.47 -10.46 1.87
C GLY A 91 16.69 -9.88 3.26
N PHE A 92 15.76 -9.07 3.75
CA PHE A 92 15.89 -8.38 5.04
C PHE A 92 17.04 -7.39 5.09
N THR A 93 17.68 -7.10 3.94
CA THR A 93 18.80 -6.15 3.88
C THR A 93 18.45 -4.91 3.05
N SER A 94 17.34 -4.94 2.34
CA SER A 94 16.82 -3.78 1.63
C SER A 94 15.29 -3.84 1.59
N ALA A 95 14.66 -2.70 1.37
CA ALA A 95 13.21 -2.62 1.24
C ALA A 95 12.87 -1.53 0.21
N ASN A 96 13.20 -1.80 -1.05
CA ASN A 96 12.98 -0.84 -2.13
C ASN A 96 11.53 -0.88 -2.56
N HIS A 97 10.73 0.04 -2.06
CA HIS A 97 9.30 0.07 -2.32
C HIS A 97 8.94 0.62 -3.70
N ASP A 98 9.93 1.03 -4.49
CA ASP A 98 9.68 1.48 -5.86
C ASP A 98 9.62 0.33 -6.87
N LYS A 99 9.83 -0.89 -6.43
CA LYS A 99 9.77 -2.09 -7.29
C LYS A 99 8.37 -2.33 -7.86
N TYR A 100 8.32 -3.08 -8.95
CA TYR A 100 7.10 -3.68 -9.50
C TYR A 100 6.01 -2.66 -9.81
N ILE A 101 6.41 -1.58 -10.49
CA ILE A 101 5.45 -0.52 -10.81
C ILE A 101 4.29 -1.04 -11.70
N GLN A 102 4.55 -1.99 -12.60
CA GLN A 102 3.48 -2.53 -13.45
C GLN A 102 2.42 -3.25 -12.60
N MET A 103 2.85 -4.05 -11.62
CA MET A 103 1.93 -4.74 -10.73
C MET A 103 1.12 -3.72 -9.91
N ARG A 104 1.80 -2.72 -9.35
CA ARG A 104 1.13 -1.70 -8.53
C ARG A 104 0.13 -0.89 -9.36
N MET A 105 0.52 -0.54 -10.59
CA MET A 105 -0.39 0.17 -11.49
C MET A 105 -1.59 -0.69 -11.88
N ALA A 106 -1.38 -1.98 -12.13
CA ALA A 106 -2.49 -2.88 -12.47
C ALA A 106 -3.49 -2.96 -11.33
N LEU A 107 -3.01 -3.00 -10.09
CA LEU A 107 -3.89 -3.00 -8.93
C LEU A 107 -4.64 -1.67 -8.79
N ALA A 108 -3.96 -0.56 -9.03
CA ALA A 108 -4.61 0.75 -8.99
C ALA A 108 -5.67 0.87 -10.09
N GLU A 109 -5.38 0.38 -11.30
CA GLU A 109 -6.34 0.37 -12.39
C GLU A 109 -7.54 -0.52 -12.08
N ALA A 110 -7.36 -1.55 -11.23
CA ALA A 110 -8.45 -2.41 -10.78
C ALA A 110 -9.29 -1.77 -9.68
N GLY A 111 -8.89 -0.59 -9.17
CA GLY A 111 -9.70 0.16 -8.23
C GLY A 111 -9.18 0.22 -6.80
N PHE A 112 -7.98 -0.29 -6.54
CA PHE A 112 -7.38 -0.22 -5.21
C PHE A 112 -6.56 1.05 -5.03
N VAL A 113 -6.57 1.61 -3.82
CA VAL A 113 -5.48 2.49 -3.42
C VAL A 113 -4.29 1.59 -3.11
N VAL A 114 -3.17 1.83 -3.77
CA VAL A 114 -1.99 0.97 -3.63
C VAL A 114 -0.89 1.76 -2.93
N ALA A 115 -0.57 1.37 -1.71
CA ALA A 115 0.57 1.89 -0.97
C ALA A 115 1.76 0.95 -1.18
N ALA A 116 2.94 1.50 -1.28
CA ALA A 116 4.18 0.73 -1.28
C ALA A 116 5.05 1.30 -0.17
N ALA A 117 5.45 0.47 0.79
CA ALA A 117 6.08 0.94 2.01
C ALA A 117 7.45 0.30 2.23
N GLU A 118 8.44 1.13 2.55
CA GLU A 118 9.69 0.60 3.09
C GLU A 118 9.46 0.16 4.55
N TYR A 119 10.39 -0.60 5.06
CA TYR A 119 10.38 -1.03 6.45
C TYR A 119 11.83 -1.22 6.89
N ARG A 120 12.06 -1.24 8.19
CA ARG A 120 13.44 -1.40 8.69
C ARG A 120 13.96 -2.78 8.35
N VAL A 121 15.23 -2.80 7.97
CA VAL A 121 15.95 -4.00 7.58
C VAL A 121 17.24 -4.06 8.41
N VAL A 122 18.01 -5.12 8.24
CA VAL A 122 19.32 -5.26 8.90
C VAL A 122 20.11 -3.95 8.73
N PRO A 123 20.70 -3.39 9.80
CA PRO A 123 21.02 -3.99 11.10
C PRO A 123 19.89 -3.97 12.14
N ASP A 124 18.74 -3.43 11.82
CA ASP A 124 17.58 -3.58 12.70
C ASP A 124 17.12 -5.03 12.66
N THR A 125 16.72 -5.56 13.80
CA THR A 125 16.37 -6.97 13.93
C THR A 125 14.89 -7.14 14.25
N PHE A 126 14.43 -8.37 14.16
CA PHE A 126 13.07 -8.72 14.61
C PHE A 126 12.85 -8.15 16.02
N PRO A 127 11.72 -7.50 16.33
CA PRO A 127 10.51 -7.41 15.50
C PRO A 127 10.35 -6.09 14.72
N ALA A 128 11.44 -5.36 14.47
CA ALA A 128 11.34 -4.05 13.83
C ALA A 128 10.51 -4.06 12.54
N PRO A 129 10.72 -4.99 11.59
CA PRO A 129 9.91 -4.97 10.37
C PRO A 129 8.41 -5.16 10.66
N VAL A 130 8.07 -5.99 11.64
CA VAL A 130 6.67 -6.24 11.99
C VAL A 130 6.05 -4.99 12.61
N ASN A 131 6.78 -4.33 13.49
CA ASN A 131 6.34 -3.05 14.08
C ASN A 131 6.05 -2.03 12.97
N ASP A 132 6.94 -1.97 11.98
CA ASP A 132 6.81 -1.02 10.87
C ASP A 132 5.61 -1.37 9.98
N GLY A 133 5.43 -2.64 9.68
CA GLY A 133 4.29 -3.07 8.88
C GLY A 133 2.96 -2.72 9.54
N LYS A 134 2.87 -2.97 10.85
CA LYS A 134 1.67 -2.61 11.61
C LYS A 134 1.46 -1.09 11.62
N ALA A 135 2.55 -0.33 11.75
CA ALA A 135 2.46 1.14 11.72
C ALA A 135 1.96 1.64 10.36
N ALA A 136 2.39 1.01 9.28
CA ALA A 136 1.92 1.38 7.94
C ALA A 136 0.42 1.14 7.78
N VAL A 137 -0.08 0.02 8.31
CA VAL A 137 -1.52 -0.28 8.28
C VAL A 137 -2.29 0.79 9.06
N ARG A 138 -1.82 1.11 10.29
CA ARG A 138 -2.49 2.12 11.11
C ARG A 138 -2.46 3.49 10.45
N TYR A 139 -1.35 3.83 9.79
CA TYR A 139 -1.24 5.11 9.10
C TYR A 139 -2.33 5.25 8.01
N LEU A 140 -2.50 4.22 7.18
CA LEU A 140 -3.52 4.27 6.15
C LEU A 140 -4.93 4.32 6.75
N ARG A 141 -5.16 3.57 7.83
CA ARG A 141 -6.48 3.58 8.47
C ARG A 141 -6.78 4.94 9.08
N GLN A 142 -5.77 5.59 9.67
CA GLN A 142 -5.92 6.94 10.23
C GLN A 142 -6.23 7.96 9.14
N HIS A 143 -5.62 7.82 7.98
CA HIS A 143 -5.74 8.78 6.88
C HIS A 143 -6.67 8.29 5.78
N ALA A 144 -7.57 7.36 6.10
CA ALA A 144 -8.44 6.73 5.11
C ALA A 144 -9.28 7.76 4.35
N GLU A 145 -9.86 8.73 5.07
CA GLU A 145 -10.66 9.77 4.43
C GLU A 145 -9.83 10.61 3.46
N THR A 146 -8.62 10.96 3.85
CA THR A 146 -7.71 11.76 3.02
C THR A 146 -7.45 11.10 1.67
N TYR A 147 -7.27 9.78 1.67
CA TYR A 147 -6.87 9.05 0.46
C TYR A 147 -8.04 8.31 -0.20
N GLY A 148 -9.26 8.50 0.30
CA GLY A 148 -10.42 7.83 -0.27
C GLY A 148 -10.43 6.32 -0.04
N ILE A 149 -9.92 5.88 1.10
CA ILE A 149 -9.82 4.46 1.46
C ILE A 149 -11.02 4.07 2.33
N ASP A 150 -11.54 2.87 2.10
CA ASP A 150 -12.47 2.24 3.03
C ASP A 150 -11.63 1.59 4.15
N PRO A 151 -11.67 2.12 5.36
CA PRO A 151 -10.80 1.58 6.43
C PRO A 151 -11.13 0.16 6.86
N ALA A 152 -12.26 -0.38 6.43
CA ALA A 152 -12.63 -1.77 6.72
C ALA A 152 -12.05 -2.75 5.70
N ARG A 153 -11.36 -2.26 4.66
CA ARG A 153 -10.86 -3.12 3.58
C ARG A 153 -9.41 -2.75 3.26
N ILE A 154 -8.48 -3.17 4.13
CA ILE A 154 -7.05 -2.97 3.91
C ILE A 154 -6.38 -4.34 3.87
N GLY A 155 -5.75 -4.65 2.73
CA GLY A 155 -4.98 -5.86 2.57
C GLY A 155 -3.49 -5.57 2.43
N VAL A 156 -2.68 -6.61 2.52
CA VAL A 156 -1.23 -6.49 2.38
C VAL A 156 -0.73 -7.52 1.36
N LEU A 157 0.31 -7.13 0.64
CA LEU A 157 0.92 -7.93 -0.43
C LEU A 157 2.43 -7.80 -0.30
N GLY A 158 3.13 -8.91 -0.40
CA GLY A 158 4.59 -8.85 -0.33
C GLY A 158 5.26 -9.99 -1.05
N ASP A 159 6.50 -9.76 -1.47
CA ASP A 159 7.31 -10.79 -2.12
C ASP A 159 8.52 -11.13 -1.26
N SER A 160 8.93 -12.41 -1.27
CA SER A 160 10.14 -12.88 -0.60
C SER A 160 10.15 -12.46 0.89
N ALA A 161 11.13 -11.67 1.32
CA ALA A 161 11.18 -11.15 2.70
C ALA A 161 9.94 -10.31 3.03
N GLY A 162 9.44 -9.53 2.06
CA GLY A 162 8.16 -8.80 2.23
C GLY A 162 6.99 -9.77 2.33
N GLY A 163 7.09 -10.91 1.65
CA GLY A 163 6.11 -11.98 1.77
C GLY A 163 6.08 -12.57 3.18
N TRP A 164 7.25 -12.75 3.80
CA TRP A 164 7.31 -13.11 5.22
C TRP A 164 6.60 -12.06 6.08
N LEU A 165 6.91 -10.79 5.81
CA LEU A 165 6.32 -9.71 6.61
C LEU A 165 4.79 -9.70 6.53
N VAL A 166 4.22 -9.84 5.33
CA VAL A 166 2.77 -9.81 5.23
C VAL A 166 2.12 -11.03 5.86
N GLN A 167 2.79 -12.18 5.85
CA GLN A 167 2.30 -13.34 6.59
C GLN A 167 2.28 -13.08 8.10
N MET A 168 3.32 -12.41 8.61
CA MET A 168 3.35 -12.01 10.03
C MET A 168 2.19 -11.06 10.33
N LEU A 169 1.95 -10.07 9.46
CA LEU A 169 0.84 -9.13 9.67
C LEU A 169 -0.52 -9.85 9.69
N GLY A 170 -0.69 -10.84 8.86
CA GLY A 170 -1.93 -11.60 8.78
C GLY A 170 -2.15 -12.55 9.93
N THR A 171 -1.08 -13.02 10.56
CA THR A 171 -1.17 -13.97 11.68
C THR A 171 -1.09 -13.31 13.05
N UNK A 172 -0.60 -12.13 13.13
CA UNK A 172 -0.57 -11.48 14.13
C UNK A 172 -1.58 -10.65 14.37
N GLN A 173 -2.80 -10.93 14.02
CA GLN A 173 -4.01 -10.11 14.19
C GLN A 173 -4.36 -10.02 15.65
N GLY A 174 -4.73 -8.83 16.07
CA GLY A 174 -5.09 -8.58 17.45
C GLY A 174 -3.92 -8.58 18.44
N GLU A 175 -2.72 -8.87 18.00
CA GLU A 175 -1.55 -8.89 18.88
C GLU A 175 -0.98 -7.47 18.99
N THR A 176 -1.11 -6.89 20.18
CA THR A 176 -0.71 -5.50 20.42
C THR A 176 0.76 -5.34 20.80
N ALA A 177 1.47 -6.45 21.04
CA ALA A 177 2.89 -6.38 21.41
C ALA A 177 3.74 -5.72 20.33
N PHE A 178 3.29 -5.80 19.08
CA PHE A 178 4.01 -5.21 17.95
C PHE A 178 3.48 -3.85 17.54
N ASP A 179 2.45 -3.32 18.21
CA ASP A 179 1.91 -1.99 17.92
C ASP A 179 2.78 -0.96 18.61
N ARG A 180 3.63 -0.31 17.82
CA ARG A 180 4.57 0.71 18.29
C ARG A 180 4.41 1.96 17.44
N GLY A 181 4.65 3.12 18.05
CA GLY A 181 4.64 4.39 17.34
C GLY A 181 3.30 5.08 17.39
N ASP A 182 2.92 5.72 16.29
CA ASP A 182 1.74 6.56 16.23
C ASP A 182 0.45 5.76 15.99
N PHE A 183 -0.67 6.38 16.30
CA PHE A 183 -2.01 5.89 15.98
C PHE A 183 -2.30 4.50 16.55
N THR A 184 -1.80 4.22 17.75
CA THR A 184 -2.04 2.93 18.39
C THR A 184 -3.50 2.73 18.83
N ASP A 185 -4.31 3.77 18.73
CA ASP A 185 -5.77 3.66 18.88
C ASP A 185 -6.45 3.06 17.65
N LYS A 186 -5.73 2.98 16.50
CA LYS A 186 -6.25 2.36 15.28
C LYS A 186 -5.83 0.90 15.20
N SER A 187 -6.68 0.08 14.60
CA SER A 187 -6.35 -1.32 14.39
C SER A 187 -5.24 -1.48 13.35
N SER A 188 -4.33 -2.39 13.61
CA SER A 188 -3.33 -2.83 12.63
C SER A 188 -3.73 -4.15 11.96
N ASP A 189 -4.95 -4.63 12.20
CA ASP A 189 -5.45 -5.84 11.57
C ASP A 189 -5.68 -5.62 10.08
N VAL A 190 -5.46 -6.67 9.30
CA VAL A 190 -5.64 -6.62 7.85
C VAL A 190 -6.73 -7.62 7.43
N GLN A 191 -7.40 -7.31 6.33
CA GLN A 191 -8.53 -8.11 5.88
C GLN A 191 -8.16 -9.09 4.77
N ALA A 192 -6.94 -8.98 4.22
CA ALA A 192 -6.47 -9.91 3.19
C ALA A 192 -4.95 -9.91 3.19
N VAL A 193 -4.37 -11.06 2.88
CA VAL A 193 -2.93 -11.21 2.75
C VAL A 193 -2.65 -11.95 1.43
N ALA A 194 -1.73 -11.42 0.65
CA ALA A 194 -1.21 -12.12 -0.52
C ALA A 194 0.32 -12.15 -0.42
N THR A 195 0.89 -13.32 -0.61
CA THR A 195 2.34 -13.47 -0.54
C THR A 195 2.85 -14.12 -1.83
N LEU A 196 3.94 -13.57 -2.33
CA LEU A 196 4.63 -14.09 -3.51
C LEU A 196 5.94 -14.70 -3.03
N TYR A 197 6.01 -16.04 -3.06
CA TYR A 197 7.19 -16.79 -2.60
C TYR A 197 7.76 -16.28 -1.28
N GLY A 198 6.87 -15.96 -0.34
CA GLY A 198 7.27 -15.50 0.98
C GLY A 198 7.79 -16.65 1.83
N ILE A 199 8.74 -16.33 2.71
CA ILE A 199 9.26 -17.31 3.66
C ILE A 199 8.17 -17.55 4.71
N SER A 200 7.78 -18.80 4.88
CA SER A 200 6.72 -19.14 5.84
C SER A 200 7.25 -19.73 7.15
N ASP A 201 8.50 -20.19 7.16
CA ASP A 201 9.09 -20.78 8.35
C ASP A 201 10.61 -20.55 8.32
N LEU A 202 11.08 -19.66 9.18
CA LEU A 202 12.50 -19.30 9.22
C LEU A 202 13.38 -20.47 9.65
N LEU A 203 12.87 -21.35 10.52
CA LEU A 203 13.66 -22.47 11.01
C LEU A 203 13.87 -23.56 9.96
N ASN A 204 12.95 -23.66 9.02
CA ASN A 204 12.96 -24.74 8.04
C ASN A 204 13.23 -24.28 6.61
N ILE A 205 13.79 -23.09 6.45
CA ILE A 205 14.22 -22.65 5.10
C ILE A 205 15.21 -23.69 4.56
N GLY A 206 14.94 -24.18 3.37
CA GLY A 206 15.78 -25.20 2.75
C GLY A 206 15.30 -26.62 2.99
N GLU A 207 14.27 -26.83 3.79
CA GLU A 207 13.71 -28.16 3.99
C GLU A 207 13.35 -28.79 2.63
N GLY A 208 13.75 -30.04 2.44
CA GLY A 208 13.49 -30.75 1.17
C GLY A 208 14.58 -30.62 0.14
N TYR A 209 15.54 -29.71 0.34
CA TYR A 209 16.72 -29.62 -0.53
C TYR A 209 17.86 -30.46 0.01
N ALA A 210 18.94 -30.59 -0.78
CA ALA A 210 20.12 -31.37 -0.38
C ALA A 210 20.76 -30.77 0.90
N UNK A 211 21.29 -31.39 1.65
CA UNK A 211 21.83 -31.04 2.76
C UNK A 211 22.73 -29.97 2.78
N GLU A 212 23.50 -29.99 1.77
CA GLU A 212 24.43 -28.87 1.65
C GLU A 212 23.67 -27.55 1.63
N ILE A 213 22.56 -27.52 0.92
CA ILE A 213 21.70 -26.32 0.86
C ILE A 213 21.11 -26.04 2.26
N GLN A 214 20.64 -27.08 2.92
CA GLN A 214 20.06 -26.90 4.26
C GLN A 214 21.11 -26.33 5.23
N LYS A 215 22.35 -26.78 5.13
CA LYS A 215 23.43 -26.26 5.96
C LYS A 215 23.73 -24.78 5.72
N VAL A 216 23.55 -24.32 4.49
CA VAL A 216 23.73 -22.89 4.19
C VAL A 216 22.75 -22.05 5.04
N HIS A 217 21.52 -22.50 5.16
CA HIS A 217 20.51 -21.76 5.91
C HIS A 217 20.73 -21.83 7.44
N GLN A 218 21.60 -22.70 7.90
CA GLN A 218 21.99 -22.75 9.30
C GLN A 218 23.20 -21.87 9.62
N SER A 219 23.74 -21.21 8.62
CA SER A 219 24.89 -20.31 8.80
C SER A 219 24.45 -19.02 9.50
N PRO A 220 25.28 -18.46 10.39
CA PRO A 220 24.98 -17.14 10.96
C PRO A 220 25.08 -15.99 9.97
N ALA A 221 25.54 -16.24 8.75
CA ALA A 221 25.70 -15.21 7.73
C ALA A 221 24.48 -15.07 6.81
N VAL A 222 23.50 -15.97 6.89
CA VAL A 222 22.32 -15.84 6.02
C VAL A 222 21.36 -14.76 6.53
N THR A 223 20.55 -14.25 5.65
CA THR A 223 19.72 -13.07 5.95
C THR A 223 18.70 -13.34 7.05
N GLU A 224 18.17 -14.55 7.13
CA GLU A 224 17.23 -14.89 8.20
C GLU A 224 17.91 -14.89 9.58
N ALA A 225 19.17 -15.33 9.66
CA ALA A 225 19.93 -15.23 10.90
C ALA A 225 20.22 -13.77 11.25
N LEU A 226 20.55 -12.96 10.25
CA LEU A 226 20.78 -11.54 10.45
C LEU A 226 19.50 -10.83 10.92
N LEU A 227 18.35 -11.24 10.42
CA LEU A 227 17.06 -10.67 10.86
C LEU A 227 16.87 -10.91 12.36
N VAL A 228 17.18 -12.10 12.84
CA VAL A 228 16.93 -12.47 14.24
C VAL A 228 18.02 -11.95 15.16
N HIS A 229 19.27 -12.10 14.77
CA HIS A 229 20.40 -11.86 15.67
C HIS A 229 21.20 -10.59 15.35
N GLY A 230 21.05 -10.03 14.15
CA GLY A 230 21.83 -8.87 13.74
C GLY A 230 23.13 -9.23 13.05
N PRO A 231 23.87 -8.21 12.63
CA PRO A 231 25.12 -8.42 11.90
C PRO A 231 26.18 -9.10 12.75
N ALA A 232 27.08 -9.80 12.08
CA ALA A 232 28.11 -10.63 12.75
C ALA A 232 29.10 -9.83 13.58
N PHE A 233 29.20 -8.52 13.39
CA PHE A 233 30.10 -7.70 14.18
C PHE A 233 29.51 -7.27 15.53
N ARG A 234 28.28 -7.68 15.83
CA ARG A 234 27.63 -7.38 17.10
C ARG A 234 27.81 -8.55 18.09
N GLU A 235 27.21 -8.38 19.25
CA GLU A 235 27.28 -9.37 20.32
C GLU A 235 26.75 -10.75 19.94
N PHE A 236 25.93 -10.81 18.91
CA PHE A 236 25.38 -12.07 18.42
C PHE A 236 26.18 -12.68 17.28
N ALA A 237 27.41 -12.20 17.09
CA ALA A 237 28.28 -12.75 16.04
C ALA A 237 28.39 -14.26 16.17
N GLY A 238 28.11 -14.95 15.08
CA GLY A 238 28.19 -16.41 15.06
C GLY A 238 26.90 -17.11 15.46
N ALA A 239 25.87 -16.38 15.89
CA ALA A 239 24.62 -17.02 16.27
C ALA A 239 23.85 -17.50 15.03
N SER A 240 23.34 -18.71 15.11
CA SER A 240 22.55 -19.34 14.06
C SER A 240 21.06 -19.06 14.27
N ILE A 241 20.30 -19.16 13.21
CA ILE A 241 18.83 -19.13 13.31
C ILE A 241 18.32 -20.25 14.21
N MET A 242 19.11 -21.29 14.39
CA MET A 242 18.72 -22.43 15.23
C MET A 242 18.87 -22.15 16.73
N ASP A 243 19.42 -20.99 17.10
CA ASP A 243 19.55 -20.63 18.51
C ASP A 243 18.19 -20.26 19.11
N ASP A 244 18.17 -20.22 20.44
CA ASP A 244 16.91 -20.08 21.18
C ASP A 244 16.11 -18.82 20.81
N THR A 245 16.80 -17.75 20.47
CA THR A 245 16.10 -16.52 20.07
C THR A 245 15.23 -16.72 18.83
N ALA A 246 15.71 -17.52 17.89
CA ALA A 246 14.93 -17.80 16.68
C ALA A 246 13.74 -18.72 16.96
N LYS A 247 13.84 -19.51 18.02
CA LYS A 247 12.77 -20.45 18.40
C LYS A 247 11.65 -19.76 19.19
N ALA A 248 11.96 -18.63 19.81
CA ALA A 248 10.98 -17.90 20.61
C ALA A 248 9.98 -17.13 19.74
#